data_98579edaae98a8fe7cf9da8eb2f91c6c
#
_entry.id   98579edaae98a8fe7cf9da8eb2f91c6c
#
_cell.length_a   1.000
_cell.length_b   1.000
_cell.length_c   1.000
_cell.angle_alpha   90.00
_cell.angle_beta   90.00
_cell.angle_gamma   90.00
#
_symmetry.space_group_name_H-M   'P 1'
#
loop_
_entity.id
_entity.type
_entity.pdbx_description
1 polymer ?
#
loop_
_entity_poly.entity_id
_entity_poly.type
_entity_poly.pdbx_seq_one_letter_code
_entity_poly.pdbx_strand_id
1 'polypeptide(L)'
;MSGLMPSARITSILKEIEARHGVAILYACESGSRGWGFASQDSDYDVRFIYQNPRNWYLSIDEKRDVIELPINDELDINGWDLRKALRLLRKSNPALFEWLSSPIVYRQDEEFVSGFLLCLIRCNGKSPTNGRWRCRHWPTLRPAPKRPRRTWKR
;
A
#
# COMPACT_ATOMS: atom_id res chain seq x y z
N MET A 1 -19.22 13.36 -21.98
CA MET A 1 -19.58 13.38 -20.54
C MET A 1 -18.64 12.44 -19.80
N SER A 2 -17.46 12.90 -19.45
CA SER A 2 -16.52 12.12 -18.62
C SER A 2 -17.03 12.16 -17.19
N GLY A 3 -17.82 11.15 -16.81
CA GLY A 3 -18.26 10.98 -15.45
C GLY A 3 -17.07 10.66 -14.57
N LEU A 4 -16.89 11.40 -13.45
CA LEU A 4 -15.98 10.99 -12.38
C LEU A 4 -16.19 9.49 -12.14
N MET A 5 -15.10 8.70 -12.25
CA MET A 5 -15.16 7.29 -11.88
C MET A 5 -15.56 7.20 -10.40
N PRO A 6 -16.71 6.66 -10.04
CA PRO A 6 -17.08 6.56 -8.64
C PRO A 6 -16.08 5.64 -7.94
N SER A 7 -15.66 5.98 -6.72
CA SER A 7 -14.80 5.11 -5.89
C SER A 7 -15.35 3.68 -5.76
N ALA A 8 -16.66 3.52 -5.89
CA ALA A 8 -17.35 2.24 -5.97
C ALA A 8 -16.90 1.36 -7.16
N ARG A 9 -16.64 1.95 -8.34
CA ARG A 9 -16.16 1.20 -9.52
C ARG A 9 -14.73 0.72 -9.30
N ILE A 10 -13.86 1.57 -8.75
CA ILE A 10 -12.47 1.19 -8.41
C ILE A 10 -12.48 0.07 -7.36
N THR A 11 -13.31 0.19 -6.34
CA THR A 11 -13.45 -0.86 -5.31
C THR A 11 -13.94 -2.19 -5.90
N SER A 12 -14.84 -2.17 -6.88
CA SER A 12 -15.29 -3.39 -7.59
C SER A 12 -14.14 -4.03 -8.36
N ILE A 13 -13.37 -3.23 -9.12
CA ILE A 13 -12.21 -3.71 -9.86
C ILE A 13 -11.15 -4.32 -8.92
N LEU A 14 -10.90 -3.71 -7.78
CA LEU A 14 -9.97 -4.27 -6.78
C LEU A 14 -10.44 -5.64 -6.27
N LYS A 15 -11.75 -5.84 -6.06
CA LYS A 15 -12.30 -7.17 -5.69
C LYS A 15 -12.16 -8.18 -6.82
N GLU A 16 -12.32 -7.77 -8.07
CA GLU A 16 -12.11 -8.64 -9.23
C GLU A 16 -10.64 -9.07 -9.35
N ILE A 17 -9.70 -8.16 -9.07
CA ILE A 17 -8.27 -8.48 -9.00
C ILE A 17 -7.99 -9.52 -7.93
N GLU A 18 -8.54 -9.36 -6.71
CA GLU A 18 -8.41 -10.34 -5.64
C GLU A 18 -8.88 -11.73 -6.06
N ALA A 19 -10.09 -11.80 -6.66
CA ALA A 19 -10.67 -13.06 -7.12
C ALA A 19 -9.86 -13.69 -8.25
N ARG A 20 -9.41 -12.90 -9.24
CA ARG A 20 -8.66 -13.37 -10.41
C ARG A 20 -7.27 -13.88 -10.06
N HIS A 21 -6.57 -13.21 -9.17
CA HIS A 21 -5.18 -13.52 -8.82
C HIS A 21 -5.05 -14.34 -7.54
N GLY A 22 -6.14 -14.56 -6.80
CA GLY A 22 -6.12 -15.29 -5.53
C GLY A 22 -5.28 -14.59 -4.46
N VAL A 23 -5.31 -13.26 -4.43
CA VAL A 23 -4.53 -12.42 -3.51
C VAL A 23 -5.46 -11.65 -2.58
N ALA A 24 -4.92 -11.09 -1.49
CA ALA A 24 -5.62 -10.16 -0.63
C ALA A 24 -5.01 -8.76 -0.76
N ILE A 25 -5.83 -7.76 -1.09
CA ILE A 25 -5.38 -6.37 -1.17
C ILE A 25 -5.40 -5.76 0.23
N LEU A 26 -4.24 -5.32 0.70
CA LEU A 26 -4.03 -4.77 2.05
C LEU A 26 -4.17 -3.25 2.09
N TYR A 27 -3.81 -2.59 1.00
CA TYR A 27 -3.88 -1.14 0.87
C TYR A 27 -4.09 -0.76 -0.60
N ALA A 28 -4.91 0.25 -0.86
CA ALA A 28 -5.09 0.81 -2.20
C ALA A 28 -5.37 2.30 -2.11
N CYS A 29 -4.70 3.08 -2.97
CA CYS A 29 -4.81 4.53 -2.99
C CYS A 29 -4.80 5.08 -4.40
N GLU A 30 -5.17 6.34 -4.52
CA GLU A 30 -4.93 7.16 -5.69
C GLU A 30 -3.51 7.71 -5.66
N SER A 31 -2.80 7.63 -6.77
CA SER A 31 -1.48 8.24 -6.98
C SER A 31 -1.59 9.31 -8.08
N GLY A 32 -0.46 9.88 -8.51
CA GLY A 32 -0.44 10.84 -9.61
C GLY A 32 -1.16 12.16 -9.30
N SER A 33 -1.65 12.82 -10.36
CA SER A 33 -2.18 14.19 -10.29
C SER A 33 -3.40 14.34 -9.38
N ARG A 34 -4.26 13.31 -9.31
CA ARG A 34 -5.46 13.30 -8.46
C ARG A 34 -5.10 13.21 -6.99
N GLY A 35 -4.13 12.36 -6.63
CA GLY A 35 -3.62 12.23 -5.27
C GLY A 35 -2.96 13.53 -4.76
N TRP A 36 -2.39 14.32 -5.64
CA TRP A 36 -1.73 15.58 -5.30
C TRP A 36 -2.61 16.82 -5.39
N GLY A 37 -3.86 16.70 -5.83
CA GLY A 37 -4.79 17.82 -5.95
C GLY A 37 -4.57 18.71 -7.18
N PHE A 38 -3.81 18.25 -8.18
CA PHE A 38 -3.57 18.96 -9.45
C PHE A 38 -4.34 18.35 -10.63
N ALA A 39 -5.36 17.52 -10.32
CA ALA A 39 -6.13 16.86 -11.35
C ALA A 39 -6.90 17.85 -12.24
N SER A 40 -6.78 17.70 -13.56
CA SER A 40 -7.71 18.26 -14.53
C SER A 40 -8.94 17.38 -14.68
N GLN A 41 -9.98 17.84 -15.39
CA GLN A 41 -11.16 17.02 -15.69
C GLN A 41 -10.83 15.76 -16.47
N ASP A 42 -9.77 15.82 -17.29
CA ASP A 42 -9.31 14.73 -18.18
C ASP A 42 -8.15 13.92 -17.58
N SER A 43 -7.82 14.11 -16.29
CA SER A 43 -6.75 13.34 -15.66
C SER A 43 -7.17 11.90 -15.44
N ASP A 44 -6.26 10.96 -15.75
CA ASP A 44 -6.44 9.53 -15.53
C ASP A 44 -6.52 9.21 -14.02
N TYR A 45 -7.07 8.05 -13.71
CA TYR A 45 -7.03 7.48 -12.38
C TYR A 45 -5.82 6.57 -12.24
N ASP A 46 -4.92 6.93 -11.33
CA ASP A 46 -3.69 6.20 -11.02
C ASP A 46 -3.89 5.37 -9.76
N VAL A 47 -4.49 4.20 -9.86
CA VAL A 47 -4.74 3.32 -8.72
C VAL A 47 -3.51 2.49 -8.42
N ARG A 48 -3.00 2.63 -7.21
CA ARG A 48 -1.85 1.87 -6.71
C ARG A 48 -2.27 1.04 -5.51
N PHE A 49 -1.80 -0.22 -5.44
CA PHE A 49 -2.19 -1.08 -4.34
C PHE A 49 -1.05 -1.99 -3.86
N ILE A 50 -1.13 -2.41 -2.61
CA ILE A 50 -0.25 -3.40 -2.00
C ILE A 50 -1.09 -4.63 -1.70
N TYR A 51 -0.61 -5.80 -2.15
CA TYR A 51 -1.32 -7.06 -1.99
C TYR A 51 -0.45 -8.13 -1.36
N GLN A 52 -1.11 -9.10 -0.75
CA GLN A 52 -0.49 -10.29 -0.16
C GLN A 52 -0.90 -11.53 -0.95
N ASN A 53 0.10 -12.32 -1.33
CA ASN A 53 -0.11 -13.65 -1.89
C ASN A 53 -0.46 -14.68 -0.80
N PRO A 54 -1.02 -15.84 -1.16
CA PRO A 54 -1.17 -16.95 -0.25
C PRO A 54 0.19 -17.42 0.32
N ARG A 55 0.18 -17.96 1.54
CA ARG A 55 1.40 -18.37 2.24
C ARG A 55 2.32 -19.27 1.40
N ASN A 56 1.75 -20.22 0.67
CA ASN A 56 2.50 -21.16 -0.17
C ASN A 56 3.28 -20.47 -1.30
N TRP A 57 2.79 -19.33 -1.77
CA TRP A 57 3.49 -18.52 -2.77
C TRP A 57 4.85 -18.02 -2.25
N TYR A 58 4.91 -17.60 -0.99
CA TYR A 58 6.14 -17.11 -0.35
C TYR A 58 7.14 -18.22 0.00
N LEU A 59 6.66 -19.45 0.12
CA LEU A 59 7.49 -20.62 0.44
C LEU A 59 8.01 -21.34 -0.82
N SER A 60 7.63 -20.89 -2.02
CA SER A 60 8.14 -21.42 -3.29
C SER A 60 9.61 -21.01 -3.48
N ILE A 61 10.40 -21.96 -4.01
CA ILE A 61 11.81 -21.74 -4.40
C ILE A 61 11.87 -20.91 -5.68
N ASP A 62 10.89 -21.06 -6.57
CA ASP A 62 10.84 -20.34 -7.83
C ASP A 62 10.60 -18.85 -7.63
N GLU A 63 11.29 -18.02 -8.38
CA GLU A 63 11.02 -16.59 -8.45
C GLU A 63 9.70 -16.36 -9.18
N LYS A 64 8.78 -15.67 -8.53
CA LYS A 64 7.47 -15.32 -9.08
C LYS A 64 7.36 -13.81 -9.25
N ARG A 65 6.56 -13.40 -10.22
CA ARG A 65 6.29 -11.98 -10.48
C ARG A 65 5.66 -11.34 -9.23
N ASP A 66 6.26 -10.25 -8.75
CA ASP A 66 5.86 -9.52 -7.54
C ASP A 66 5.08 -8.22 -7.85
N VAL A 67 4.52 -8.13 -9.07
CA VAL A 67 3.73 -7.01 -9.56
C VAL A 67 2.50 -7.53 -10.29
N ILE A 68 1.36 -6.90 -10.03
CA ILE A 68 0.13 -7.05 -10.80
C ILE A 68 -0.11 -5.73 -11.53
N GLU A 69 -0.17 -5.77 -12.85
CA GLU A 69 -0.46 -4.64 -13.73
C GLU A 69 -1.65 -5.01 -14.61
N LEU A 70 -2.63 -4.14 -14.66
CA LEU A 70 -3.71 -4.27 -15.64
C LEU A 70 -3.35 -3.48 -16.90
N PRO A 71 -3.90 -3.88 -18.07
CA PRO A 71 -3.78 -3.07 -19.27
C PRO A 71 -4.30 -1.66 -19.01
N ILE A 72 -3.51 -0.67 -19.40
CA ILE A 72 -3.87 0.74 -19.29
C ILE A 72 -5.04 1.00 -20.21
N ASN A 73 -6.15 1.50 -19.68
CA ASN A 73 -7.24 2.08 -20.44
C ASN A 73 -7.08 3.60 -20.39
N ASP A 74 -7.67 4.31 -21.35
CA ASP A 74 -7.56 5.78 -21.48
C ASP A 74 -7.99 6.56 -20.22
N GLU A 75 -8.60 5.91 -19.24
CA GLU A 75 -9.11 6.54 -18.00
C GLU A 75 -8.51 5.95 -16.71
N LEU A 76 -7.84 4.78 -16.77
CA LEU A 76 -7.48 4.05 -15.55
C LEU A 76 -6.16 3.27 -15.69
N ASP A 77 -5.19 3.60 -14.87
CA ASP A 77 -3.94 2.86 -14.68
C ASP A 77 -3.91 2.18 -13.31
N ILE A 78 -3.84 0.86 -13.30
CA ILE A 78 -3.84 0.06 -12.07
C ILE A 78 -2.56 -0.76 -11.97
N ASN A 79 -1.81 -0.52 -10.91
CA ASN A 79 -0.57 -1.24 -10.61
C ASN A 79 -0.49 -1.61 -9.13
N GLY A 80 -0.11 -2.85 -8.85
CA GLY A 80 0.02 -3.36 -7.49
C GLY A 80 1.36 -4.02 -7.23
N TRP A 81 1.87 -3.87 -6.01
CA TRP A 81 3.08 -4.50 -5.53
C TRP A 81 2.79 -5.56 -4.48
N ASP A 82 3.46 -6.71 -4.60
CA ASP A 82 3.45 -7.73 -3.57
C ASP A 82 4.02 -7.19 -2.25
N LEU A 83 3.48 -7.66 -1.13
CA LEU A 83 3.91 -7.27 0.22
C LEU A 83 5.42 -7.40 0.42
N ARG A 84 6.05 -8.49 -0.06
CA ARG A 84 7.50 -8.70 0.05
C ARG A 84 8.28 -7.64 -0.73
N LYS A 85 7.80 -7.25 -1.92
CA LYS A 85 8.35 -6.13 -2.69
C LYS A 85 8.19 -4.81 -1.94
N ALA A 86 6.99 -4.51 -1.45
CA ALA A 86 6.72 -3.29 -0.68
C ALA A 86 7.64 -3.19 0.55
N LEU A 87 7.85 -4.28 1.31
CA LEU A 87 8.78 -4.32 2.44
C LEU A 87 10.26 -4.11 2.02
N ARG A 88 10.68 -4.65 0.87
CA ARG A 88 12.02 -4.39 0.32
C ARG A 88 12.22 -2.92 -0.06
N LEU A 89 11.19 -2.31 -0.67
CA LEU A 89 11.18 -0.89 -1.03
C LEU A 89 11.16 0.00 0.21
N LEU A 90 10.41 -0.39 1.23
CA LEU A 90 10.40 0.28 2.54
C LEU A 90 11.80 0.32 3.15
N ARG A 91 12.49 -0.82 3.18
CA ARG A 91 13.87 -0.90 3.70
C ARG A 91 14.85 0.00 2.94
N LYS A 92 14.60 0.24 1.64
CA LYS A 92 15.40 1.11 0.78
C LYS A 92 14.97 2.57 0.82
N SER A 93 13.97 2.92 1.66
CA SER A 93 13.37 4.27 1.70
C SER A 93 12.92 4.76 0.32
N ASN A 94 12.25 3.89 -0.44
CA ASN A 94 11.80 4.20 -1.79
C ASN A 94 10.75 5.31 -1.79
N PRO A 95 10.94 6.43 -2.52
CA PRO A 95 10.06 7.57 -2.49
C PRO A 95 8.66 7.27 -3.03
N ALA A 96 8.51 6.44 -4.06
CA ALA A 96 7.20 6.11 -4.63
C ALA A 96 6.32 5.34 -3.63
N LEU A 97 6.91 4.47 -2.78
CA LEU A 97 6.16 3.80 -1.73
C LEU A 97 5.63 4.79 -0.68
N PHE A 98 6.46 5.78 -0.30
CA PHE A 98 6.04 6.82 0.64
C PHE A 98 4.96 7.73 0.04
N GLU A 99 5.05 8.02 -1.24
CA GLU A 99 4.01 8.72 -1.99
C GLU A 99 2.66 8.01 -1.88
N TRP A 100 2.62 6.69 -2.17
CA TRP A 100 1.39 5.90 -2.05
C TRP A 100 0.82 5.93 -0.63
N LEU A 101 1.68 5.76 0.38
CA LEU A 101 1.26 5.76 1.79
C LEU A 101 0.82 7.15 2.30
N SER A 102 1.17 8.21 1.60
CA SER A 102 0.82 9.60 1.92
C SER A 102 -0.38 10.11 1.14
N SER A 103 -0.92 9.30 0.24
CA SER A 103 -2.05 9.70 -0.58
C SER A 103 -3.26 10.09 0.28
N PRO A 104 -3.89 11.25 0.00
CA PRO A 104 -5.10 11.68 0.70
C PRO A 104 -6.35 10.88 0.27
N ILE A 105 -6.27 10.16 -0.86
CA ILE A 105 -7.39 9.38 -1.40
C ILE A 105 -7.06 7.90 -1.25
N VAL A 106 -7.71 7.25 -0.29
CA VAL A 106 -7.54 5.82 0.00
C VAL A 106 -8.82 5.08 -0.37
N TYR A 107 -8.70 4.06 -1.22
CA TYR A 107 -9.81 3.21 -1.68
C TYR A 107 -10.02 2.00 -0.79
N ARG A 108 -8.94 1.47 -0.23
CA ARG A 108 -8.95 0.34 0.70
C ARG A 108 -7.79 0.43 1.67
N GLN A 109 -8.05 0.04 2.91
CA GLN A 109 -7.06 0.02 3.97
C GLN A 109 -7.38 -1.12 4.94
N ASP A 110 -6.39 -1.99 5.15
CA ASP A 110 -6.38 -2.96 6.24
C ASP A 110 -5.67 -2.34 7.44
N GLU A 111 -6.35 -2.22 8.57
CA GLU A 111 -5.83 -1.52 9.76
C GLU A 111 -4.65 -2.24 10.39
N GLU A 112 -4.65 -3.59 10.39
CA GLU A 112 -3.57 -4.40 10.95
C GLU A 112 -2.31 -4.26 10.08
N PHE A 113 -2.46 -4.29 8.75
CA PHE A 113 -1.37 -4.05 7.82
C PHE A 113 -0.74 -2.67 8.02
N VAL A 114 -1.55 -1.63 8.03
CA VAL A 114 -1.05 -0.25 8.15
C VAL A 114 -0.34 -0.04 9.48
N SER A 115 -0.90 -0.54 10.58
CA SER A 115 -0.26 -0.48 11.90
C SER A 115 1.07 -1.21 11.93
N GLY A 116 1.14 -2.41 11.36
CA GLY A 116 2.36 -3.21 11.27
C GLY A 116 3.42 -2.57 10.37
N PHE A 117 3.00 -2.02 9.24
CA PHE A 117 3.87 -1.37 8.28
C PHE A 117 4.51 -0.10 8.83
N LEU A 118 3.76 0.69 9.60
CA LEU A 118 4.27 1.85 10.34
C LEU A 118 5.29 1.48 11.41
N LEU A 119 5.03 0.41 12.16
CA LEU A 119 6.01 -0.09 13.14
C LEU A 119 7.31 -0.51 12.48
N CYS A 120 7.25 -1.10 11.28
CA CYS A 120 8.42 -1.39 10.46
C CYS A 120 9.14 -0.12 10.03
N LEU A 121 8.42 0.93 9.62
CA LEU A 121 8.98 2.24 9.28
C LEU A 121 9.79 2.85 10.43
N ILE A 122 9.22 2.87 11.63
CA ILE A 122 9.85 3.43 12.82
C ILE A 122 11.12 2.64 13.20
N ARG A 123 11.10 1.31 13.02
CA ARG A 123 12.24 0.45 13.36
C ARG A 123 13.35 0.42 12.32
N CYS A 124 13.00 0.52 11.03
CA CYS A 124 13.98 0.51 9.94
C CYS A 124 14.68 1.86 9.75
N ASN A 125 14.01 2.96 10.06
CA ASN A 125 14.54 4.32 9.93
C ASN A 125 15.04 4.88 11.28
N GLY A 126 15.81 4.12 12.05
CA GLY A 126 16.44 4.60 13.29
C GLY A 126 17.38 5.82 13.13
N LYS A 127 17.37 6.46 11.97
CA LYS A 127 17.87 7.81 11.69
C LYS A 127 16.70 8.62 11.14
N SER A 128 16.07 9.42 12.01
CA SER A 128 15.23 10.53 11.56
C SER A 128 15.98 11.31 10.47
N PRO A 129 15.41 11.53 9.28
CA PRO A 129 16.01 12.47 8.34
C PRO A 129 16.02 13.82 9.03
N THR A 130 17.22 14.27 9.41
CA THR A 130 17.45 15.61 9.90
C THR A 130 16.89 16.57 8.85
N ASN A 131 15.86 17.33 9.26
CA ASN A 131 15.21 18.46 8.58
C ASN A 131 14.05 18.20 7.61
N GLY A 132 13.43 17.05 7.56
CA GLY A 132 12.16 16.84 6.87
C GLY A 132 11.02 16.60 7.87
N ARG A 133 10.27 17.65 8.19
CA ARG A 133 9.12 17.58 9.12
C ARG A 133 7.95 16.87 8.43
N TRP A 134 7.92 15.53 8.39
CA TRP A 134 6.75 14.76 8.05
C TRP A 134 5.72 14.86 9.18
N ARG A 135 4.90 15.91 9.15
CA ARG A 135 3.69 15.96 9.97
C ARG A 135 2.60 15.18 9.24
N CYS A 136 2.45 13.90 9.55
CA CYS A 136 1.23 13.16 9.27
C CYS A 136 0.07 13.81 10.06
N ARG A 137 -0.65 14.75 9.46
CA ARG A 137 -1.76 15.47 10.13
C ARG A 137 -3.01 14.61 10.32
N HIS A 138 -3.05 13.40 9.79
CA HIS A 138 -4.24 12.55 9.77
C HIS A 138 -3.99 11.11 10.25
N TRP A 139 -2.93 10.87 11.03
CA TRP A 139 -2.70 9.55 11.57
C TRP A 139 -3.31 9.46 12.98
N PRO A 140 -4.28 8.54 13.23
CA PRO A 140 -4.78 8.34 14.59
C PRO A 140 -3.64 7.89 15.50
N THR A 141 -3.57 8.47 16.69
CA THR A 141 -2.61 8.08 17.74
C THR A 141 -2.87 6.64 18.13
N LEU A 142 -2.10 5.71 17.58
CA LEU A 142 -2.15 4.30 17.97
C LEU A 142 -1.66 4.16 19.41
N ARG A 143 -2.52 3.66 20.29
CA ARG A 143 -2.10 3.20 21.62
C ARG A 143 -1.11 2.04 21.45
N PRO A 144 0.01 2.02 22.20
CA PRO A 144 0.94 0.91 22.11
C PRO A 144 0.26 -0.40 22.49
N ALA A 145 0.43 -1.43 21.67
CA ALA A 145 -0.09 -2.77 21.92
C ALA A 145 0.48 -3.30 23.26
N PRO A 146 -0.30 -4.08 24.04
CA PRO A 146 0.14 -4.64 25.29
C PRO A 146 1.37 -5.54 25.08
N LYS A 147 2.41 -5.34 25.90
CA LYS A 147 3.65 -6.12 25.85
C LYS A 147 3.33 -7.60 26.08
N ARG A 148 3.62 -8.45 25.10
CA ARG A 148 3.55 -9.91 25.28
C ARG A 148 4.54 -10.34 26.37
N PRO A 149 4.17 -11.27 27.30
CA PRO A 149 5.09 -11.79 28.28
C PRO A 149 6.25 -12.53 27.60
N ARG A 150 7.47 -12.30 28.10
CA ARG A 150 8.67 -13.01 27.63
C ARG A 150 8.52 -14.51 27.93
N ARG A 151 8.54 -15.35 26.90
CA ARG A 151 8.70 -16.77 27.09
C ARG A 151 10.13 -17.03 27.58
N THR A 152 10.29 -17.44 28.81
CA THR A 152 11.55 -17.95 29.34
C THR A 152 11.72 -19.39 28.83
N TRP A 153 12.70 -19.59 27.95
CA TRP A 153 13.16 -20.92 27.63
C TRP A 153 14.06 -21.38 28.78
N LYS A 154 13.61 -22.34 29.58
CA LYS A 154 14.50 -23.08 30.50
C LYS A 154 15.28 -24.10 29.65
N ARG A 155 16.59 -24.14 29.82
CA ARG A 155 17.47 -25.20 29.33
C ARG A 155 17.21 -26.48 30.07
#